data_9d5c164addbd47b990519c03ab35bef6
#
_entry.id   9d5c164addbd47b990519c03ab35bef6
#
_cell.length_a   1.000
_cell.length_b   1.000
_cell.length_c   1.000
_cell.angle_alpha   90.00
_cell.angle_beta   90.00
_cell.angle_gamma   90.00
#
_symmetry.space_group_name_H-M   'P 1'
#
loop_
_entity.id
_entity.type
_entity.pdbx_description
1 polymer ?
#
loop_
_entity_poly.entity_id
_entity_poly.type
_entity_poly.pdbx_seq_one_letter_code
_entity_poly.pdbx_strand_id
1 'polypeptide(L)'
;MALLLGACAMPMRIGLEPEERSKITALAAHVVVVQDEVIAAVQAPTVGAASGGGLIGAMIDASIANSRVKESQQALGSFYTVIEDVDYRKEFNEAIRSELANYQIKVATVTTTPRALNMDILTKLRNQLPSGQALLLIYPRYSLTADFRNFDVESQVSMWTRSDSPSSSGGMNRPIQRSVLYFQSQSVGMGGRKSLDIWGADNAALFRSTLRESITETLRMAMIDLDVATEPSAKAGNLQEEFSFNNGAITTKLKGQVVKSGDTRTILLASDQKLYSLPRTSASASTAAAK
;
A
#
# COMPACT_ATOMS: atom_id res chain seq x y z
N MET A 1 3.94 -36.93 22.75
CA MET A 1 5.00 -36.11 22.14
C MET A 1 4.32 -35.29 21.05
N ALA A 2 3.92 -34.04 21.36
CA ALA A 2 3.20 -33.15 20.45
C ALA A 2 4.23 -32.35 19.63
N LEU A 3 4.33 -32.61 18.35
CA LEU A 3 5.11 -31.84 17.40
C LEU A 3 4.37 -30.49 17.16
N LEU A 4 4.85 -29.44 17.80
CA LEU A 4 4.48 -28.06 17.46
C LEU A 4 5.04 -27.74 16.08
N LEU A 5 4.22 -27.90 15.05
CA LEU A 5 4.46 -27.33 13.71
C LEU A 5 4.28 -25.80 13.84
N GLY A 6 5.36 -25.13 14.21
CA GLY A 6 5.44 -23.68 14.11
C GLY A 6 5.40 -23.30 12.63
N ALA A 7 4.24 -22.94 12.11
CA ALA A 7 4.14 -22.26 10.84
C ALA A 7 4.93 -20.95 10.98
N CYS A 8 6.12 -20.89 10.38
CA CYS A 8 6.90 -19.65 10.27
C CYS A 8 6.10 -18.67 9.39
N ALA A 9 5.19 -17.93 10.01
CA ALA A 9 4.57 -16.80 9.35
C ALA A 9 5.70 -15.79 9.03
N MET A 10 5.88 -15.47 7.75
CA MET A 10 6.83 -14.43 7.37
C MET A 10 6.39 -13.11 8.03
N PRO A 11 7.32 -12.36 8.65
CA PRO A 11 6.99 -11.09 9.27
C PRO A 11 6.35 -10.15 8.24
N MET A 12 5.34 -9.41 8.67
CA MET A 12 4.63 -8.43 7.81
C MET A 12 5.59 -7.34 7.33
N ARG A 13 6.50 -6.90 8.18
CA ARG A 13 7.53 -5.90 7.87
C ARG A 13 8.93 -6.48 8.12
N ILE A 14 9.83 -6.18 7.21
CA ILE A 14 11.28 -6.40 7.32
C ILE A 14 11.90 -5.04 7.06
N GLY A 15 12.50 -4.42 8.09
CA GLY A 15 13.25 -3.17 7.95
C GLY A 15 14.50 -3.36 7.09
N LEU A 16 14.95 -2.29 6.43
CA LEU A 16 16.20 -2.31 5.68
C LEU A 16 17.36 -2.06 6.64
N GLU A 17 18.21 -3.05 6.82
CA GLU A 17 19.38 -2.94 7.68
C GLU A 17 20.39 -1.91 7.14
N PRO A 18 21.04 -1.09 8.02
CA PRO A 18 22.00 -0.07 7.61
C PRO A 18 23.14 -0.59 6.73
N GLU A 19 23.62 -1.79 7.03
CA GLU A 19 24.68 -2.45 6.24
C GLU A 19 24.20 -2.78 4.82
N GLU A 20 22.99 -3.27 4.66
CA GLU A 20 22.41 -3.57 3.35
C GLU A 20 22.12 -2.27 2.59
N ARG A 21 21.61 -1.26 3.30
CA ARG A 21 21.34 0.06 2.73
C ARG A 21 22.61 0.71 2.14
N SER A 22 23.74 0.62 2.83
CA SER A 22 25.00 1.20 2.39
C SER A 22 25.56 0.58 1.11
N LYS A 23 25.20 -0.66 0.80
CA LYS A 23 25.62 -1.37 -0.43
C LYS A 23 24.79 -0.97 -1.65
N ILE A 24 23.65 -0.31 -1.46
CA ILE A 24 22.71 0.02 -2.53
C ILE A 24 23.01 1.42 -3.05
N THR A 25 23.47 1.50 -4.28
CA THR A 25 23.80 2.75 -4.99
C THR A 25 22.69 3.16 -5.97
N ALA A 26 21.88 2.21 -6.43
CA ALA A 26 20.75 2.49 -7.32
C ALA A 26 19.64 1.44 -7.18
N LEU A 27 18.44 1.82 -7.61
CA LEU A 27 17.26 0.96 -7.64
C LEU A 27 16.84 0.65 -9.08
N ALA A 28 16.49 -0.60 -9.33
CA ALA A 28 15.67 -0.99 -10.46
C ALA A 28 14.23 -1.16 -9.93
N ALA A 29 13.36 -0.20 -10.22
CA ALA A 29 11.96 -0.24 -9.77
C ALA A 29 11.11 -1.07 -10.73
N HIS A 30 10.34 -2.02 -10.20
CA HIS A 30 9.42 -2.84 -10.96
C HIS A 30 8.03 -2.79 -10.31
N VAL A 31 7.09 -2.16 -11.00
CA VAL A 31 5.72 -1.99 -10.54
C VAL A 31 4.83 -3.03 -11.19
N VAL A 32 4.10 -3.78 -10.39
CA VAL A 32 3.22 -4.86 -10.85
C VAL A 32 1.77 -4.47 -10.60
N VAL A 33 1.13 -3.90 -11.60
CA VAL A 33 -0.29 -3.55 -11.55
C VAL A 33 -1.07 -4.61 -12.30
N VAL A 34 -1.52 -5.63 -11.57
CA VAL A 34 -2.31 -6.75 -12.14
C VAL A 34 -3.74 -6.33 -12.42
N GLN A 35 -4.25 -5.40 -11.63
CA GLN A 35 -5.61 -4.92 -11.69
C GLN A 35 -5.80 -3.95 -12.84
N ASP A 36 -6.83 -4.18 -13.67
CA ASP A 36 -7.14 -3.31 -14.81
C ASP A 36 -8.23 -2.28 -14.46
N GLU A 37 -9.12 -2.58 -13.50
CA GLU A 37 -10.27 -1.76 -13.14
C GLU A 37 -10.32 -1.46 -11.64
N VAL A 38 -10.97 -0.36 -11.28
CA VAL A 38 -11.33 -0.06 -9.89
C VAL A 38 -12.44 -1.01 -9.47
N ILE A 39 -12.24 -1.71 -8.38
CA ILE A 39 -13.26 -2.59 -7.80
C ILE A 39 -13.84 -1.96 -6.54
N ALA A 40 -15.07 -2.32 -6.19
CA ALA A 40 -15.59 -2.04 -4.86
C ALA A 40 -15.10 -3.11 -3.88
N ALA A 41 -14.59 -2.69 -2.73
CA ALA A 41 -14.27 -3.61 -1.67
C ALA A 41 -15.56 -4.28 -1.14
N VAL A 42 -15.59 -5.60 -1.14
CA VAL A 42 -16.72 -6.33 -0.54
C VAL A 42 -16.41 -6.50 0.94
N GLN A 43 -17.32 -6.04 1.80
CA GLN A 43 -17.21 -6.34 3.23
C GLN A 43 -17.33 -7.85 3.43
N ALA A 44 -16.27 -8.48 3.91
CA ALA A 44 -16.37 -9.83 4.42
C ALA A 44 -17.36 -9.85 5.61
N PRO A 45 -18.26 -10.85 5.71
CA PRO A 45 -19.04 -11.02 6.92
C PRO A 45 -18.06 -11.16 8.10
N THR A 46 -18.38 -10.49 9.22
CA THR A 46 -17.52 -10.31 10.40
C THR A 46 -17.16 -11.58 11.18
N VAL A 47 -17.37 -12.74 10.61
CA VAL A 47 -17.06 -14.05 11.20
C VAL A 47 -15.71 -14.49 10.65
N GLY A 48 -14.61 -14.02 11.26
CA GLY A 48 -13.27 -14.51 10.92
C GLY A 48 -12.12 -13.50 10.91
N ALA A 49 -12.34 -12.26 11.34
CA ALA A 49 -11.28 -11.24 11.38
C ALA A 49 -10.15 -11.49 12.42
N ALA A 50 -10.13 -12.67 13.07
CA ALA A 50 -9.14 -13.02 14.09
C ALA A 50 -7.90 -13.76 13.56
N SER A 51 -7.86 -14.14 12.30
CA SER A 51 -6.70 -14.82 11.72
C SER A 51 -6.08 -13.97 10.62
N GLY A 52 -5.02 -13.26 10.93
CA GLY A 52 -3.99 -12.55 10.14
C GLY A 52 -3.83 -12.76 8.63
N GLY A 53 -4.86 -13.18 7.92
CA GLY A 53 -4.91 -13.31 6.47
C GLY A 53 -5.39 -11.98 5.88
N GLY A 54 -4.54 -11.31 5.08
CA GLY A 54 -4.89 -10.10 4.37
C GLY A 54 -6.17 -10.24 3.55
N LEU A 55 -6.76 -9.14 3.12
CA LEU A 55 -8.03 -8.97 2.39
C LEU A 55 -8.35 -10.04 1.32
N ILE A 56 -7.38 -10.82 0.87
CA ILE A 56 -7.54 -11.90 -0.13
C ILE A 56 -8.06 -13.21 0.48
N GLY A 57 -7.81 -13.48 1.76
CA GLY A 57 -8.31 -14.68 2.43
C GLY A 57 -9.82 -14.66 2.70
N ALA A 58 -10.43 -13.48 2.69
CA ALA A 58 -11.86 -13.28 2.94
C ALA A 58 -12.76 -13.42 1.68
N MET A 59 -12.18 -13.71 0.51
CA MET A 59 -12.94 -13.85 -0.74
C MET A 59 -13.56 -15.22 -0.98
N ILE A 60 -13.55 -16.11 0.00
CA ILE A 60 -14.03 -17.49 -0.18
C ILE A 60 -15.18 -17.82 0.79
N ASP A 61 -16.26 -17.05 0.69
CA ASP A 61 -17.59 -17.63 0.94
C ASP A 61 -18.45 -17.32 -0.29
N ALA A 62 -18.37 -18.25 -1.25
CA ALA A 62 -18.54 -17.96 -2.68
C ALA A 62 -19.95 -17.53 -3.11
N SER A 63 -21.00 -17.77 -2.36
CA SER A 63 -22.36 -17.49 -2.87
C SER A 63 -22.94 -16.14 -2.45
N ILE A 64 -22.68 -15.69 -1.23
CA ILE A 64 -23.13 -14.38 -0.74
C ILE A 64 -22.18 -13.28 -1.20
N ALA A 65 -20.89 -13.58 -1.27
CA ALA A 65 -19.90 -12.67 -1.81
C ALA A 65 -20.16 -12.33 -3.29
N ASN A 66 -20.50 -13.33 -4.11
CA ASN A 66 -20.74 -13.13 -5.54
C ASN A 66 -21.93 -12.21 -5.85
N SER A 67 -23.02 -12.27 -5.08
CA SER A 67 -24.17 -11.37 -5.31
C SER A 67 -23.81 -9.93 -4.95
N ARG A 68 -23.11 -9.70 -3.82
CA ARG A 68 -22.67 -8.35 -3.40
C ARG A 68 -21.62 -7.78 -4.32
N VAL A 69 -20.67 -8.59 -4.81
CA VAL A 69 -19.72 -8.18 -5.84
C VAL A 69 -20.46 -7.74 -7.10
N LYS A 70 -21.42 -8.52 -7.57
CA LYS A 70 -22.22 -8.22 -8.75
C LYS A 70 -23.02 -6.93 -8.59
N GLU A 71 -23.67 -6.71 -7.46
CA GLU A 71 -24.38 -5.48 -7.14
C GLU A 71 -23.46 -4.27 -7.11
N SER A 72 -22.29 -4.41 -6.46
CA SER A 72 -21.27 -3.35 -6.42
C SER A 72 -20.71 -3.04 -7.81
N GLN A 73 -20.44 -4.06 -8.62
CA GLN A 73 -19.98 -3.86 -10.00
C GLN A 73 -21.06 -3.23 -10.90
N GLN A 74 -22.33 -3.59 -10.71
CA GLN A 74 -23.44 -2.93 -11.40
C GLN A 74 -23.57 -1.46 -11.01
N ALA A 75 -23.41 -1.13 -9.73
CA ALA A 75 -23.42 0.26 -9.27
C ALA A 75 -22.26 1.10 -9.86
N LEU A 76 -21.09 0.46 -10.08
CA LEU A 76 -19.93 1.09 -10.71
C LEU A 76 -20.07 1.27 -12.23
N GLY A 77 -21.02 0.61 -12.90
CA GLY A 77 -21.10 0.58 -14.36
C GLY A 77 -21.12 1.96 -15.02
N SER A 78 -21.91 2.91 -14.48
CA SER A 78 -21.93 4.30 -14.99
C SER A 78 -20.64 5.06 -14.69
N PHE A 79 -19.99 4.77 -13.56
CA PHE A 79 -18.73 5.37 -13.18
C PHE A 79 -17.59 4.88 -14.10
N TYR A 80 -17.57 3.60 -14.46
CA TYR A 80 -16.56 3.06 -15.39
C TYR A 80 -16.56 3.77 -16.74
N THR A 81 -17.73 4.14 -17.26
CA THR A 81 -17.80 4.89 -18.53
C THR A 81 -17.08 6.24 -18.44
N VAL A 82 -17.07 6.87 -17.26
CA VAL A 82 -16.42 8.18 -17.06
C VAL A 82 -14.90 8.05 -16.86
N ILE A 83 -14.43 6.89 -16.39
CA ILE A 83 -13.02 6.64 -16.11
C ILE A 83 -12.37 5.64 -17.06
N GLU A 84 -13.00 5.30 -18.18
CA GLU A 84 -12.49 4.29 -19.13
C GLU A 84 -11.09 4.59 -19.68
N ASP A 85 -10.71 5.88 -19.74
CA ASP A 85 -9.40 6.35 -20.19
C ASP A 85 -8.34 6.42 -19.07
N VAL A 86 -8.73 6.12 -17.81
CA VAL A 86 -7.80 6.15 -16.67
C VAL A 86 -6.96 4.89 -16.62
N ASP A 87 -5.68 5.00 -16.92
CA ASP A 87 -4.70 3.93 -16.83
C ASP A 87 -3.82 4.13 -15.57
N TYR A 88 -4.17 3.44 -14.45
CA TYR A 88 -3.42 3.50 -13.20
C TYR A 88 -1.95 3.10 -13.39
N ARG A 89 -1.68 2.16 -14.28
CA ARG A 89 -0.33 1.67 -14.59
C ARG A 89 0.53 2.75 -15.23
N LYS A 90 -0.07 3.49 -16.18
CA LYS A 90 0.57 4.64 -16.84
C LYS A 90 0.83 5.75 -15.81
N GLU A 91 -0.17 6.14 -15.06
CA GLU A 91 -0.05 7.18 -14.02
C GLU A 91 1.03 6.81 -13.01
N PHE A 92 1.09 5.54 -12.56
CA PHE A 92 2.12 5.08 -11.62
C PHE A 92 3.53 5.14 -12.22
N ASN A 93 3.69 4.75 -13.50
CA ASN A 93 4.97 4.79 -14.18
C ASN A 93 5.50 6.23 -14.38
N GLU A 94 4.61 7.17 -14.63
CA GLU A 94 4.97 8.60 -14.73
C GLU A 94 5.33 9.17 -13.35
N ALA A 95 4.50 8.93 -12.35
CA ALA A 95 4.72 9.42 -10.99
C ALA A 95 6.00 8.87 -10.35
N ILE A 96 6.30 7.59 -10.52
CA ILE A 96 7.49 6.98 -9.91
C ILE A 96 8.78 7.64 -10.38
N ARG A 97 8.86 8.04 -11.65
CA ARG A 97 10.04 8.73 -12.19
C ARG A 97 10.21 10.12 -11.57
N SER A 98 9.10 10.85 -11.42
CA SER A 98 9.11 12.19 -10.84
C SER A 98 9.41 12.17 -9.34
N GLU A 99 8.71 11.33 -8.59
CA GLU A 99 8.85 11.26 -7.13
C GLU A 99 10.21 10.73 -6.71
N LEU A 100 10.70 9.66 -7.36
CA LEU A 100 11.97 9.04 -6.98
C LEU A 100 13.20 9.84 -7.43
N ALA A 101 13.06 10.82 -8.34
CA ALA A 101 14.17 11.71 -8.72
C ALA A 101 14.66 12.57 -7.54
N ASN A 102 13.81 12.78 -6.53
CA ASN A 102 14.11 13.61 -5.36
C ASN A 102 14.75 12.84 -4.19
N TYR A 103 14.95 11.53 -4.34
CA TYR A 103 15.51 10.70 -3.27
C TYR A 103 17.01 10.45 -3.46
N GLN A 104 17.69 10.20 -2.32
CA GLN A 104 19.15 9.99 -2.29
C GLN A 104 19.60 8.75 -3.07
N ILE A 105 18.70 7.76 -3.26
CA ILE A 105 19.01 6.58 -4.05
C ILE A 105 18.55 6.80 -5.49
N LYS A 106 19.50 6.77 -6.41
CA LYS A 106 19.21 6.89 -7.83
C LYS A 106 18.32 5.73 -8.32
N VAL A 107 17.26 6.05 -9.04
CA VAL A 107 16.47 5.04 -9.77
C VAL A 107 17.07 4.89 -11.16
N ALA A 108 17.65 3.73 -11.44
CA ALA A 108 18.30 3.42 -12.71
C ALA A 108 17.29 3.04 -13.80
N THR A 109 16.27 2.25 -13.44
CA THR A 109 15.24 1.79 -14.38
C THR A 109 13.88 1.75 -13.69
N VAL A 110 12.83 1.98 -14.47
CA VAL A 110 11.42 1.81 -14.04
C VAL A 110 10.73 0.94 -15.06
N THR A 111 10.15 -0.16 -14.62
CA THR A 111 9.38 -1.09 -15.44
C THR A 111 8.01 -1.30 -14.82
N THR A 112 6.97 -1.37 -15.64
CA THR A 112 5.61 -1.65 -15.21
C THR A 112 5.08 -2.89 -15.94
N THR A 113 4.43 -3.80 -15.23
CA THR A 113 3.87 -5.02 -15.83
C THR A 113 2.46 -5.32 -15.29
N PRO A 114 1.54 -5.83 -16.14
CA PRO A 114 0.23 -6.30 -15.72
C PRO A 114 0.26 -7.74 -15.16
N ARG A 115 1.39 -8.42 -15.22
CA ARG A 115 1.50 -9.83 -14.84
C ARG A 115 2.17 -9.99 -13.50
N ALA A 116 1.56 -10.79 -12.64
CA ALA A 116 2.18 -11.19 -11.37
C ALA A 116 3.52 -11.89 -11.64
N LEU A 117 4.54 -11.56 -10.86
CA LEU A 117 5.84 -12.20 -10.94
C LEU A 117 5.83 -13.51 -10.14
N ASN A 118 6.28 -14.60 -10.77
CA ASN A 118 6.62 -15.82 -10.05
C ASN A 118 8.09 -15.80 -9.62
N MET A 119 8.50 -16.78 -8.81
CA MET A 119 9.88 -16.86 -8.29
C MET A 119 10.95 -17.00 -9.39
N ASP A 120 10.63 -17.66 -10.50
CA ASP A 120 11.58 -17.82 -11.60
C ASP A 120 11.85 -16.51 -12.31
N ILE A 121 10.79 -15.72 -12.57
CA ILE A 121 10.91 -14.38 -13.16
C ILE A 121 11.64 -13.45 -12.18
N LEU A 122 11.30 -13.50 -10.89
CA LEU A 122 11.97 -12.71 -9.87
C LEU A 122 13.48 -13.04 -9.81
N THR A 123 13.83 -14.30 -9.83
CA THR A 123 15.24 -14.74 -9.82
C THR A 123 15.97 -14.25 -11.07
N LYS A 124 15.34 -14.32 -12.25
CA LYS A 124 15.94 -13.79 -13.50
C LYS A 124 16.17 -12.27 -13.39
N LEU A 125 15.20 -11.52 -12.91
CA LEU A 125 15.34 -10.07 -12.72
C LEU A 125 16.48 -9.73 -11.75
N ARG A 126 16.59 -10.47 -10.64
CA ARG A 126 17.66 -10.29 -9.66
C ARG A 126 19.04 -10.61 -10.23
N ASN A 127 19.16 -11.67 -11.03
CA ASN A 127 20.43 -12.06 -11.66
C ASN A 127 20.93 -11.04 -12.70
N GLN A 128 20.01 -10.27 -13.29
CA GLN A 128 20.34 -9.23 -14.27
C GLN A 128 20.75 -7.90 -13.62
N LEU A 129 20.59 -7.74 -12.31
CA LEU A 129 20.97 -6.50 -11.62
C LEU A 129 22.50 -6.27 -11.72
N PRO A 130 22.95 -5.08 -12.10
CA PRO A 130 24.33 -4.68 -11.91
C PRO A 130 24.76 -4.72 -10.44
N SER A 131 26.06 -4.79 -10.19
CA SER A 131 26.59 -4.67 -8.83
C SER A 131 26.17 -3.35 -8.19
N GLY A 132 25.79 -3.40 -6.90
CA GLY A 132 25.33 -2.24 -6.16
C GLY A 132 23.89 -1.82 -6.46
N GLN A 133 23.17 -2.54 -7.33
CA GLN A 133 21.74 -2.29 -7.54
C GLN A 133 20.86 -3.26 -6.73
N ALA A 134 19.70 -2.74 -6.30
CA ALA A 134 18.63 -3.53 -5.72
C ALA A 134 17.36 -3.43 -6.57
N LEU A 135 16.58 -4.51 -6.62
CA LEU A 135 15.26 -4.56 -7.24
C LEU A 135 14.22 -4.13 -6.22
N LEU A 136 13.54 -3.01 -6.49
CA LEU A 136 12.37 -2.55 -5.72
C LEU A 136 11.11 -3.03 -6.42
N LEU A 137 10.37 -3.93 -5.79
CA LEU A 137 9.07 -4.40 -6.27
C LEU A 137 7.95 -3.65 -5.56
N ILE A 138 6.96 -3.18 -6.32
CA ILE A 138 5.77 -2.50 -5.79
C ILE A 138 4.54 -3.18 -6.41
N TYR A 139 3.64 -3.70 -5.57
CA TYR A 139 2.38 -4.34 -5.94
C TYR A 139 1.21 -3.54 -5.38
N PRO A 140 0.73 -2.51 -6.07
CA PRO A 140 -0.45 -1.77 -5.65
C PRO A 140 -1.73 -2.54 -5.96
N ARG A 141 -2.70 -2.42 -5.07
CA ARG A 141 -4.10 -2.80 -5.23
C ARG A 141 -4.96 -1.63 -4.83
N TYR A 142 -5.94 -1.32 -5.61
CA TYR A 142 -6.77 -0.16 -5.40
C TYR A 142 -8.26 -0.49 -5.52
N SER A 143 -9.06 0.12 -4.65
CA SER A 143 -10.50 -0.11 -4.61
C SER A 143 -11.23 1.10 -4.04
N LEU A 144 -12.51 1.23 -4.36
CA LEU A 144 -13.42 2.01 -3.54
C LEU A 144 -13.89 1.16 -2.36
N THR A 145 -14.09 1.78 -1.20
CA THR A 145 -14.73 1.13 -0.05
C THR A 145 -16.13 0.61 -0.43
N ALA A 146 -16.66 -0.35 0.32
CA ALA A 146 -17.96 -0.97 0.02
C ALA A 146 -19.13 0.02 -0.01
N ASP A 147 -19.00 1.16 0.68
CA ASP A 147 -19.95 2.27 0.66
C ASP A 147 -19.58 3.36 -0.37
N PHE A 148 -18.52 3.16 -1.16
CA PHE A 148 -17.99 4.09 -2.17
C PHE A 148 -17.52 5.45 -1.63
N ARG A 149 -17.35 5.61 -0.32
CA ARG A 149 -16.95 6.90 0.25
C ARG A 149 -15.47 7.18 0.16
N ASN A 150 -14.64 6.15 0.18
CA ASN A 150 -13.19 6.31 0.15
C ASN A 150 -12.58 5.52 -1.00
N PHE A 151 -11.49 6.03 -1.52
CA PHE A 151 -10.58 5.33 -2.41
C PHE A 151 -9.38 4.86 -1.59
N ASP A 152 -9.13 3.56 -1.62
CA ASP A 152 -8.08 2.90 -0.86
C ASP A 152 -7.03 2.30 -1.79
N VAL A 153 -5.75 2.39 -1.39
CA VAL A 153 -4.66 1.69 -2.06
C VAL A 153 -3.84 0.94 -1.02
N GLU A 154 -3.77 -0.39 -1.16
CA GLU A 154 -2.84 -1.23 -0.42
C GLU A 154 -1.70 -1.66 -1.34
N SER A 155 -0.46 -1.36 -0.96
CA SER A 155 0.71 -1.71 -1.75
C SER A 155 1.65 -2.60 -0.95
N GLN A 156 2.01 -3.76 -1.52
CA GLN A 156 3.11 -4.55 -0.98
C GLN A 156 4.40 -4.08 -1.63
N VAL A 157 5.38 -3.72 -0.82
CA VAL A 157 6.69 -3.27 -1.26
C VAL A 157 7.74 -4.25 -0.75
N SER A 158 8.69 -4.61 -1.61
CA SER A 158 9.82 -5.43 -1.20
C SER A 158 11.07 -5.08 -2.00
N MET A 159 12.22 -5.18 -1.33
CA MET A 159 13.50 -4.94 -1.94
C MET A 159 14.34 -6.22 -1.94
N TRP A 160 15.02 -6.44 -3.07
CA TRP A 160 15.80 -7.64 -3.32
C TRP A 160 17.16 -7.28 -3.90
N THR A 161 18.21 -7.92 -3.43
CA THR A 161 19.54 -7.88 -4.03
C THR A 161 19.72 -8.98 -5.07
N ARG A 162 20.85 -9.00 -5.76
CA ARG A 162 21.22 -10.12 -6.63
C ARG A 162 21.08 -11.46 -5.89
N SER A 163 20.74 -12.51 -6.60
CA SER A 163 20.52 -13.82 -5.99
C SER A 163 21.80 -14.51 -5.49
N ASP A 164 22.94 -14.12 -6.03
CA ASP A 164 24.28 -14.60 -5.66
C ASP A 164 24.95 -13.72 -4.58
N SER A 165 24.32 -12.63 -4.17
CA SER A 165 24.84 -11.73 -3.13
C SER A 165 24.71 -12.40 -1.77
N PRO A 166 25.78 -12.52 -0.98
CA PRO A 166 25.64 -12.95 0.41
C PRO A 166 24.82 -11.91 1.17
N SER A 167 23.65 -12.28 1.61
CA SER A 167 22.78 -11.43 2.44
C SER A 167 23.02 -11.79 3.91
N SER A 168 23.28 -10.80 4.75
CA SER A 168 23.40 -10.96 6.20
C SER A 168 22.09 -11.44 6.85
N SER A 169 20.95 -11.27 6.17
CA SER A 169 19.61 -11.60 6.66
C SER A 169 19.12 -13.03 6.35
N GLY A 170 20.02 -13.92 5.95
CA GLY A 170 19.77 -15.37 5.99
C GLY A 170 18.95 -15.95 4.85
N GLY A 171 19.54 -16.00 3.66
CA GLY A 171 19.08 -16.89 2.59
C GLY A 171 18.72 -16.22 1.27
N MET A 172 19.06 -16.89 0.18
CA MET A 172 18.93 -16.42 -1.20
C MET A 172 17.49 -16.07 -1.63
N ASN A 173 16.47 -16.45 -0.87
CA ASN A 173 15.05 -16.33 -1.22
C ASN A 173 14.23 -15.42 -0.31
N ARG A 174 14.88 -14.53 0.42
CA ARG A 174 14.18 -13.53 1.26
C ARG A 174 14.48 -12.13 0.78
N PRO A 175 13.48 -11.22 0.79
CA PRO A 175 13.74 -9.80 0.54
C PRO A 175 14.57 -9.22 1.69
N ILE A 176 15.43 -8.26 1.37
CA ILE A 176 16.19 -7.51 2.38
C ILE A 176 15.35 -6.43 3.07
N GLN A 177 14.23 -6.05 2.46
CA GLN A 177 13.20 -5.18 3.03
C GLN A 177 11.84 -5.64 2.53
N ARG A 178 10.81 -5.52 3.37
CA ARG A 178 9.41 -5.77 3.04
C ARG A 178 8.51 -4.89 3.88
N SER A 179 7.49 -4.32 3.25
CA SER A 179 6.44 -3.56 3.95
C SER A 179 5.10 -3.67 3.25
N VAL A 180 4.06 -3.32 3.98
CA VAL A 180 2.72 -3.09 3.45
C VAL A 180 2.35 -1.64 3.73
N LEU A 181 1.98 -0.94 2.68
CA LEU A 181 1.62 0.47 2.68
C LEU A 181 0.14 0.59 2.40
N TYR A 182 -0.55 1.42 3.16
CA TYR A 182 -1.98 1.64 3.00
C TYR A 182 -2.28 3.14 2.90
N PHE A 183 -2.89 3.54 1.80
CA PHE A 183 -3.41 4.87 1.58
C PHE A 183 -4.94 4.84 1.65
N GLN A 184 -5.53 5.83 2.31
CA GLN A 184 -6.96 6.10 2.24
C GLN A 184 -7.22 7.55 1.87
N SER A 185 -8.12 7.79 0.92
CA SER A 185 -8.57 9.12 0.56
C SER A 185 -9.42 9.77 1.66
N GLN A 186 -9.71 11.05 1.52
CA GLN A 186 -10.80 11.66 2.26
C GLN A 186 -12.14 11.01 1.89
N SER A 187 -13.08 10.99 2.84
CA SER A 187 -14.42 10.46 2.60
C SER A 187 -15.23 11.41 1.72
N VAL A 188 -15.90 10.86 0.71
CA VAL A 188 -16.70 11.59 -0.27
C VAL A 188 -18.18 11.24 -0.12
N GLY A 189 -19.02 12.24 0.03
CA GLY A 189 -20.46 12.08 0.11
C GLY A 189 -20.94 11.29 1.34
N MET A 190 -22.13 10.73 1.24
CA MET A 190 -22.82 9.99 2.30
C MET A 190 -22.84 8.47 2.09
N GLY A 191 -22.19 8.00 1.06
CA GLY A 191 -22.17 6.60 0.67
C GLY A 191 -23.14 6.25 -0.47
N GLY A 192 -22.97 5.04 -0.99
CA GLY A 192 -23.77 4.52 -2.09
C GLY A 192 -23.61 5.30 -3.39
N ARG A 193 -24.66 5.29 -4.21
CA ARG A 193 -24.66 5.93 -5.52
C ARG A 193 -24.31 7.43 -5.45
N LYS A 194 -24.72 8.14 -4.40
CA LYS A 194 -24.41 9.57 -4.23
C LYS A 194 -22.91 9.84 -4.16
N SER A 195 -22.12 8.96 -3.55
CA SER A 195 -20.67 9.07 -3.54
C SER A 195 -20.08 8.78 -4.93
N LEU A 196 -20.63 7.79 -5.66
CA LEU A 196 -20.21 7.53 -7.05
C LEU A 196 -20.49 8.71 -7.98
N ASP A 197 -21.64 9.36 -7.82
CA ASP A 197 -21.99 10.55 -8.61
C ASP A 197 -20.97 11.69 -8.36
N ILE A 198 -20.50 11.86 -7.11
CA ILE A 198 -19.46 12.84 -6.80
C ILE A 198 -18.09 12.42 -7.38
N TRP A 199 -17.72 11.14 -7.28
CA TRP A 199 -16.50 10.63 -7.90
C TRP A 199 -16.48 10.80 -9.42
N GLY A 200 -17.63 10.64 -10.07
CA GLY A 200 -17.80 10.79 -11.53
C GLY A 200 -18.03 12.21 -12.02
N ALA A 201 -18.30 13.17 -11.12
CA ALA A 201 -18.57 14.55 -11.50
C ALA A 201 -17.36 15.20 -12.22
N ASP A 202 -17.63 16.17 -13.09
CA ASP A 202 -16.63 16.94 -13.81
C ASP A 202 -15.58 16.06 -14.52
N ASN A 203 -16.05 15.05 -15.24
CA ASN A 203 -15.19 14.05 -15.90
C ASN A 203 -14.27 13.34 -14.89
N ALA A 204 -14.80 12.95 -13.75
CA ALA A 204 -14.11 12.31 -12.64
C ALA A 204 -12.87 13.08 -12.12
N ALA A 205 -12.93 14.41 -12.12
CA ALA A 205 -11.79 15.25 -11.72
C ALA A 205 -11.29 14.93 -10.30
N LEU A 206 -12.24 14.75 -9.35
CA LEU A 206 -11.89 14.38 -7.98
C LEU A 206 -11.25 12.99 -7.92
N PHE A 207 -11.80 12.01 -8.63
CA PHE A 207 -11.22 10.66 -8.68
C PHE A 207 -9.81 10.68 -9.25
N ARG A 208 -9.59 11.36 -10.37
CA ARG A 208 -8.27 11.46 -11.03
C ARG A 208 -7.23 12.13 -10.12
N SER A 209 -7.60 13.20 -9.43
CA SER A 209 -6.69 13.86 -8.47
C SER A 209 -6.36 12.97 -7.28
N THR A 210 -7.36 12.26 -6.74
CA THR A 210 -7.19 11.32 -5.62
C THR A 210 -6.31 10.13 -6.04
N LEU A 211 -6.48 9.64 -7.26
CA LEU A 211 -5.64 8.57 -7.80
C LEU A 211 -4.17 9.01 -7.86
N ARG A 212 -3.88 10.20 -8.37
CA ARG A 212 -2.50 10.74 -8.38
C ARG A 212 -1.96 10.96 -6.98
N GLU A 213 -2.76 11.51 -6.08
CA GLU A 213 -2.39 11.65 -4.66
C GLU A 213 -2.03 10.28 -4.07
N SER A 214 -2.81 9.24 -4.34
CA SER A 214 -2.56 7.89 -3.81
C SER A 214 -1.23 7.30 -4.29
N ILE A 215 -0.86 7.55 -5.54
CA ILE A 215 0.42 7.12 -6.10
C ILE A 215 1.58 7.86 -5.43
N THR A 216 1.49 9.18 -5.34
CA THR A 216 2.50 10.03 -4.67
C THR A 216 2.70 9.62 -3.21
N GLU A 217 1.60 9.42 -2.47
CA GLU A 217 1.68 9.01 -1.07
C GLU A 217 2.21 7.58 -0.89
N THR A 218 1.86 6.65 -1.79
CA THR A 218 2.43 5.30 -1.79
C THR A 218 3.94 5.33 -1.97
N LEU A 219 4.43 6.11 -2.93
CA LEU A 219 5.86 6.26 -3.16
C LEU A 219 6.55 6.97 -1.99
N ARG A 220 5.92 8.01 -1.42
CA ARG A 220 6.43 8.69 -0.22
C ARG A 220 6.57 7.73 0.95
N MET A 221 5.54 6.90 1.24
CA MET A 221 5.63 5.89 2.29
C MET A 221 6.72 4.86 2.01
N ALA A 222 6.84 4.38 0.76
CA ALA A 222 7.90 3.45 0.38
C ALA A 222 9.29 4.03 0.65
N MET A 223 9.52 5.30 0.31
CA MET A 223 10.80 5.95 0.53
C MET A 223 11.08 6.22 2.02
N ILE A 224 10.07 6.59 2.80
CA ILE A 224 10.19 6.71 4.26
C ILE A 224 10.61 5.36 4.86
N ASP A 225 10.02 4.25 4.40
CA ASP A 225 10.33 2.91 4.91
C ASP A 225 11.74 2.43 4.50
N LEU A 226 12.29 2.97 3.41
CA LEU A 226 13.65 2.69 2.95
C LEU A 226 14.70 3.62 3.60
N ASP A 227 14.28 4.68 4.26
CA ASP A 227 15.19 5.58 4.96
C ASP A 227 15.45 5.06 6.37
N VAL A 228 16.63 4.53 6.58
CA VAL A 228 17.06 3.98 7.87
C VAL A 228 17.01 5.01 9.01
N ALA A 229 17.17 6.30 8.68
CA ALA A 229 17.09 7.38 9.66
C ALA A 229 15.66 7.58 10.21
N THR A 230 14.65 7.08 9.50
CA THR A 230 13.23 7.15 9.93
C THR A 230 12.76 5.93 10.72
N GLU A 231 13.64 4.97 11.04
CA GLU A 231 13.24 3.93 11.99
C GLU A 231 12.76 4.61 13.28
N PRO A 232 11.52 4.32 13.71
CA PRO A 232 11.02 4.86 14.96
C PRO A 232 11.99 4.41 16.04
N SER A 233 12.77 5.36 16.56
CA SER A 233 13.67 5.05 17.66
C SER A 233 12.87 4.38 18.76
N ALA A 234 13.15 3.12 19.04
CA ALA A 234 12.57 2.39 20.17
C ALA A 234 12.78 3.13 21.52
N LYS A 235 13.56 4.23 21.49
CA LYS A 235 13.88 5.10 22.61
C LYS A 235 13.04 6.39 22.69
N ALA A 236 12.34 6.81 21.63
CA ALA A 236 11.34 7.86 21.73
C ALA A 236 10.13 7.23 22.43
N GLY A 237 9.95 7.50 23.72
CA GLY A 237 8.94 6.89 24.58
C GLY A 237 7.62 6.73 23.83
N ASN A 238 7.11 5.52 23.80
CA ASN A 238 6.00 4.99 22.99
C ASN A 238 4.69 5.78 23.17
N LEU A 239 4.59 6.98 22.63
CA LEU A 239 3.32 7.66 22.44
C LEU A 239 2.64 6.98 21.24
N GLN A 240 1.97 5.86 21.51
CA GLN A 240 1.04 5.29 20.56
C GLN A 240 -0.21 6.18 20.57
N GLU A 241 -0.47 6.81 19.45
CA GLU A 241 -1.70 7.53 19.22
C GLU A 241 -2.76 6.59 18.65
N GLU A 242 -4.02 6.85 18.99
CA GLU A 242 -5.16 6.15 18.40
C GLU A 242 -5.66 6.94 17.19
N PHE A 243 -5.72 6.28 16.06
CA PHE A 243 -6.22 6.81 14.80
C PHE A 243 -7.47 6.06 14.38
N SER A 244 -8.36 6.77 13.72
CA SER A 244 -9.55 6.16 13.14
C SER A 244 -9.49 6.25 11.62
N PHE A 245 -9.81 5.15 10.95
CA PHE A 245 -10.00 5.14 9.50
C PHE A 245 -11.28 4.40 9.14
N ASN A 246 -11.84 4.76 7.98
CA ASN A 246 -13.09 4.19 7.52
C ASN A 246 -12.83 2.96 6.64
N ASN A 247 -13.48 1.86 6.99
CA ASN A 247 -13.52 0.67 6.16
C ASN A 247 -14.98 0.41 5.74
N GLY A 248 -15.43 1.18 4.76
CA GLY A 248 -16.84 1.26 4.40
C GLY A 248 -17.68 1.87 5.53
N ALA A 249 -18.74 1.19 5.94
CA ALA A 249 -19.63 1.66 7.03
C ALA A 249 -19.00 1.49 8.44
N ILE A 250 -17.83 0.87 8.54
CA ILE A 250 -17.17 0.57 9.81
C ILE A 250 -15.97 1.50 10.00
N THR A 251 -15.93 2.18 11.15
CA THR A 251 -14.73 2.91 11.58
C THR A 251 -13.84 1.95 12.36
N THR A 252 -12.63 1.75 11.87
CA THR A 252 -11.60 0.94 12.54
C THR A 252 -10.67 1.86 13.30
N LYS A 253 -10.32 1.46 14.53
CA LYS A 253 -9.33 2.16 15.34
C LYS A 253 -7.98 1.48 15.21
N LEU A 254 -6.96 2.26 14.93
CA LEU A 254 -5.57 1.82 14.84
C LEU A 254 -4.76 2.50 15.94
N LYS A 255 -3.91 1.73 16.59
CA LYS A 255 -2.85 2.28 17.44
C LYS A 255 -1.54 2.26 16.66
N GLY A 256 -0.81 3.36 16.70
CA GLY A 256 0.44 3.44 15.95
C GLY A 256 1.27 4.65 16.36
N GLN A 257 2.48 4.70 15.86
CA GLN A 257 3.40 5.79 16.03
C GLN A 257 3.35 6.70 14.78
N VAL A 258 3.23 8.01 14.97
CA VAL A 258 3.34 8.98 13.88
C VAL A 258 4.78 8.98 13.38
N VAL A 259 4.95 8.66 12.10
CA VAL A 259 6.25 8.71 11.40
C VAL A 259 6.43 10.08 10.77
N LYS A 260 5.36 10.62 10.15
CA LYS A 260 5.37 11.94 9.54
C LYS A 260 3.99 12.58 9.58
N SER A 261 3.94 13.84 9.96
CA SER A 261 2.71 14.65 9.93
C SER A 261 2.87 15.78 8.92
N GLY A 262 1.90 15.92 8.02
CA GLY A 262 1.75 17.03 7.08
C GLY A 262 0.45 17.78 7.35
N ASP A 263 0.14 18.79 6.54
CA ASP A 263 -1.04 19.64 6.70
C ASP A 263 -2.34 18.88 6.46
N THR A 264 -2.37 18.00 5.47
CA THR A 264 -3.56 17.28 5.04
C THR A 264 -3.58 15.81 5.45
N ARG A 265 -2.40 15.22 5.73
CA ARG A 265 -2.25 13.79 5.97
C ARG A 265 -1.28 13.49 7.10
N THR A 266 -1.47 12.33 7.71
CA THR A 266 -0.54 11.76 8.69
C THR A 266 -0.09 10.38 8.23
N ILE A 267 1.22 10.14 8.25
CA ILE A 267 1.80 8.82 8.03
C ILE A 267 2.12 8.21 9.39
N LEU A 268 1.60 7.02 9.64
CA LEU A 268 1.80 6.29 10.88
C LEU A 268 2.25 4.85 10.63
N LEU A 269 3.10 4.34 11.50
CA LEU A 269 3.41 2.92 11.60
C LEU A 269 2.49 2.31 12.65
N ALA A 270 1.55 1.49 12.22
CA ALA A 270 0.56 0.90 13.11
C ALA A 270 1.07 -0.37 13.80
N SER A 271 0.35 -0.81 14.82
CA SER A 271 0.68 -2.01 15.60
C SER A 271 0.66 -3.31 14.78
N ASP A 272 -0.05 -3.32 13.64
CA ASP A 272 -0.05 -4.41 12.66
C ASP A 272 1.16 -4.39 11.71
N GLN A 273 2.13 -3.51 11.96
CA GLN A 273 3.36 -3.34 11.19
C GLN A 273 3.16 -2.80 9.76
N LYS A 274 2.00 -2.23 9.45
CA LYS A 274 1.76 -1.52 8.18
C LYS A 274 2.01 -0.02 8.36
N LEU A 275 2.41 0.62 7.26
CA LEU A 275 2.43 2.08 7.16
C LEU A 275 1.11 2.57 6.57
N TYR A 276 0.48 3.51 7.25
CA TYR A 276 -0.78 4.11 6.83
C TYR A 276 -0.59 5.59 6.51
N SER A 277 -1.07 6.04 5.35
CA SER A 277 -1.26 7.46 5.06
C SER A 277 -2.76 7.76 5.13
N LEU A 278 -3.16 8.43 6.21
CA LEU A 278 -4.56 8.75 6.50
C LEU A 278 -4.81 10.26 6.42
N PRO A 279 -5.99 10.67 5.93
CA PRO A 279 -6.36 12.09 5.94
C PRO A 279 -6.48 12.59 7.38
N ARG A 280 -6.04 13.84 7.62
CA ARG A 280 -6.29 14.50 8.90
C ARG A 280 -7.75 14.95 8.95
N THR A 281 -8.50 14.41 9.89
CA THR A 281 -9.82 14.96 10.23
C THR A 281 -9.61 16.23 11.03
N SER A 282 -10.38 17.27 10.74
CA SER A 282 -10.31 18.57 11.44
C SER A 282 -10.49 18.49 12.96
N ALA A 283 -10.94 17.35 13.49
CA ALA A 283 -11.07 17.09 14.93
C ALA A 283 -9.74 16.76 15.64
N SER A 284 -8.73 16.27 14.92
CA SER A 284 -7.43 15.93 15.54
C SER A 284 -6.48 17.12 15.71
N ALA A 285 -6.80 18.28 15.12
CA ALA A 285 -6.01 19.51 15.27
C ALA A 285 -6.20 20.20 16.63
N SER A 286 -7.25 19.88 17.39
CA SER A 286 -7.59 20.57 18.64
C SER A 286 -6.78 20.11 19.86
N THR A 287 -6.16 18.92 19.82
CA THR A 287 -5.47 18.36 21.00
C THR A 287 -3.97 18.69 21.04
N ALA A 288 -3.39 19.10 19.93
CA ALA A 288 -1.97 19.44 19.83
C ALA A 288 -1.65 20.91 20.19
N ALA A 289 -2.66 21.79 20.24
CA ALA A 289 -2.50 23.21 20.55
C ALA A 289 -2.69 23.54 22.06
N ALA A 290 -2.93 22.55 22.91
CA ALA A 290 -3.23 22.75 24.35
C ALA A 290 -2.21 22.08 25.28
N LYS A 291 -0.91 22.04 24.88
CA LYS A 291 0.17 21.70 25.82
C LYS A 291 1.36 22.63 25.62
#